data_6a2ed1118e535f55fac3d035791ceeb7
#
_entry.id   6a2ed1118e535f55fac3d035791ceeb7
#
_cell.length_a   1.000
_cell.length_b   1.000
_cell.length_c   1.000
_cell.angle_alpha   90.00
_cell.angle_beta   90.00
_cell.angle_gamma   90.00
#
_symmetry.space_group_name_H-M   'P 1'
#
loop_
_entity.id
_entity.type
_entity.pdbx_description
1 polymer ?
#
loop_
_entity_poly.entity_id
_entity_poly.type
_entity_poly.pdbx_seq_one_letter_code
_entity_poly.pdbx_strand_id
1 'polypeptide(L)'
;IIFYFGILFWLNCLLISSTAISSITIRQLRGEHFYSLNDAIDDALKKWKTIIFSPITFVFIILTLTLIGCLLALLGSIPYIGSLLIAITFPLYFFGAIFLLFTFLVFLSSFLMLPSLVGVSNEDTIGSIFQSYQILYNQPWRLIFYNLLLLPLIVISLNIYSWFFEAGFKMINFIFVELIGSTFSNVLSYAASIVNIDFILDNISVLQNFTFQLSNF
;
A
#
# COMPACT_ATOMS: atom_id res chain seq x y z
N ILE A 1 7.42 -7.20 -18.52
CA ILE A 1 6.80 -8.33 -17.79
C ILE A 1 7.62 -8.65 -16.53
N ILE A 2 8.94 -8.91 -16.62
CA ILE A 2 9.81 -9.26 -15.49
C ILE A 2 9.80 -8.17 -14.40
N PHE A 3 9.84 -6.89 -14.79
CA PHE A 3 9.80 -5.76 -13.87
C PHE A 3 8.50 -5.71 -13.04
N TYR A 4 7.35 -5.89 -13.68
CA TYR A 4 6.06 -5.93 -12.97
C TYR A 4 5.96 -7.11 -12.01
N PHE A 5 6.49 -8.26 -12.40
CA PHE A 5 6.54 -9.44 -11.53
C PHE A 5 7.44 -9.19 -10.30
N GLY A 6 8.58 -8.51 -10.50
CA GLY A 6 9.46 -8.09 -9.41
C GLY A 6 8.78 -7.15 -8.41
N ILE A 7 8.03 -6.15 -8.89
CA ILE A 7 7.28 -5.22 -8.03
C ILE A 7 6.21 -5.96 -7.23
N LEU A 8 5.44 -6.84 -7.88
CA LEU A 8 4.41 -7.64 -7.19
C LEU A 8 5.03 -8.54 -6.12
N PHE A 9 6.13 -9.20 -6.44
CA PHE A 9 6.84 -10.05 -5.46
C PHE A 9 7.32 -9.23 -4.26
N TRP A 10 7.94 -8.07 -4.51
CA TRP A 10 8.44 -7.18 -3.46
C TRP A 10 7.30 -6.66 -2.57
N LEU A 11 6.18 -6.28 -3.17
CA LEU A 11 5.01 -5.79 -2.44
C LEU A 11 4.43 -6.89 -1.52
N ASN A 12 4.36 -8.13 -2.00
CA ASN A 12 3.94 -9.27 -1.17
C ASN A 12 4.90 -9.54 -0.01
N CYS A 13 6.21 -9.47 -0.23
CA CYS A 13 7.21 -9.58 0.83
C CYS A 13 7.04 -8.50 1.90
N LEU A 14 6.78 -7.25 1.49
CA LEU A 14 6.52 -6.14 2.42
C LEU A 14 5.27 -6.38 3.27
N LEU A 15 4.17 -6.83 2.66
CA LEU A 15 2.93 -7.10 3.37
C LEU A 15 3.10 -8.23 4.41
N ILE A 16 3.76 -9.32 4.03
CA ILE A 16 4.03 -10.45 4.94
C ILE A 16 4.95 -10.01 6.09
N SER A 17 6.02 -9.28 5.79
CA SER A 17 6.95 -8.78 6.81
C SER A 17 6.26 -7.82 7.78
N SER A 18 5.44 -6.91 7.27
CA SER A 18 4.67 -5.98 8.09
C SER A 18 3.67 -6.71 9.00
N THR A 19 3.05 -7.78 8.52
CA THR A 19 2.16 -8.63 9.32
C THR A 19 2.91 -9.36 10.44
N ALA A 20 4.10 -9.89 10.15
CA ALA A 20 4.95 -10.54 11.16
C ALA A 20 5.38 -9.55 12.26
N ILE A 21 5.80 -8.34 11.88
CA ILE A 21 6.17 -7.28 12.83
C ILE A 21 4.97 -6.92 13.71
N SER A 22 3.79 -6.76 13.13
CA SER A 22 2.56 -6.47 13.88
C SER A 22 2.21 -7.58 14.88
N SER A 23 2.38 -8.83 14.50
CA SER A 23 2.17 -10.01 15.38
C SER A 23 3.12 -9.99 16.57
N ILE A 24 4.40 -9.70 16.34
CA ILE A 24 5.40 -9.59 17.41
C ILE A 24 5.02 -8.44 18.37
N THR A 25 4.74 -7.27 17.82
CA THR A 25 4.43 -6.09 18.61
C THR A 25 3.22 -6.31 19.52
N ILE A 26 2.13 -6.90 19.01
CA ILE A 26 0.95 -7.11 19.82
C ILE A 26 1.16 -8.15 20.92
N ARG A 27 1.93 -9.21 20.64
CA ARG A 27 2.24 -10.24 21.65
C ARG A 27 3.16 -9.71 22.71
N GLN A 28 4.16 -8.88 22.37
CA GLN A 28 5.00 -8.19 23.34
C GLN A 28 4.19 -7.25 24.23
N LEU A 29 3.24 -6.51 23.66
CA LEU A 29 2.32 -5.65 24.44
C LEU A 29 1.41 -6.47 25.38
N ARG A 30 1.11 -7.72 25.04
CA ARG A 30 0.36 -8.65 25.90
C ARG A 30 1.22 -9.34 26.97
N GLY A 31 2.54 -9.07 27.01
CA GLY A 31 3.46 -9.65 27.97
C GLY A 31 4.13 -10.94 27.53
N GLU A 32 3.96 -11.37 26.29
CA GLU A 32 4.62 -12.55 25.73
C GLU A 32 6.02 -12.18 25.19
N HIS A 33 6.99 -12.02 26.06
CA HIS A 33 8.35 -11.54 25.71
C HIS A 33 9.20 -12.56 24.94
N PHE A 34 8.83 -13.84 24.92
CA PHE A 34 9.61 -14.91 24.29
C PHE A 34 9.10 -15.32 22.89
N TYR A 35 8.23 -14.53 22.28
CA TYR A 35 7.75 -14.81 20.93
C TYR A 35 8.86 -14.59 19.91
N SER A 36 9.28 -15.66 19.22
CA SER A 36 10.42 -15.60 18.31
C SER A 36 10.03 -15.00 16.96
N LEU A 37 11.03 -14.45 16.26
CA LEU A 37 10.85 -13.90 14.91
C LEU A 37 10.44 -15.00 13.92
N ASN A 38 10.95 -16.22 14.09
CA ASN A 38 10.61 -17.36 13.23
C ASN A 38 9.12 -17.73 13.38
N ASP A 39 8.62 -17.77 14.62
CA ASP A 39 7.21 -18.07 14.87
C ASP A 39 6.29 -16.99 14.27
N ALA A 40 6.71 -15.72 14.31
CA ALA A 40 5.97 -14.62 13.71
C ALA A 40 5.91 -14.71 12.18
N ILE A 41 7.02 -15.09 11.55
CA ILE A 41 7.06 -15.30 10.09
C ILE A 41 6.19 -16.50 9.71
N ASP A 42 6.25 -17.59 10.45
CA ASP A 42 5.42 -18.77 10.21
C ASP A 42 3.94 -18.47 10.36
N ASP A 43 3.55 -17.68 11.36
CA ASP A 43 2.17 -17.24 11.55
C ASP A 43 1.71 -16.29 10.43
N ALA A 44 2.56 -15.37 9.98
CA ALA A 44 2.26 -14.51 8.84
C ALA A 44 2.15 -15.32 7.54
N LEU A 45 3.03 -16.30 7.33
CA LEU A 45 2.98 -17.19 6.17
C LEU A 45 1.72 -18.09 6.18
N LYS A 46 1.22 -18.53 7.32
CA LYS A 46 -0.07 -19.24 7.38
C LYS A 46 -1.23 -18.37 6.93
N LYS A 47 -1.15 -17.06 7.16
CA LYS A 47 -2.18 -16.07 6.81
C LYS A 47 -1.97 -15.42 5.44
N TRP A 48 -1.03 -15.92 4.62
CA TRP A 48 -0.67 -15.32 3.34
C TRP A 48 -1.87 -15.10 2.40
N LYS A 49 -2.83 -16.03 2.43
CA LYS A 49 -4.07 -15.91 1.64
C LYS A 49 -4.86 -14.66 2.04
N THR A 50 -5.10 -14.46 3.32
CA THR A 50 -5.82 -13.29 3.82
C THR A 50 -5.09 -12.00 3.46
N ILE A 51 -3.77 -11.97 3.61
CA ILE A 51 -2.95 -10.78 3.33
C ILE A 51 -3.04 -10.37 1.85
N ILE A 52 -2.96 -11.35 0.92
CA ILE A 52 -2.97 -11.09 -0.51
C ILE A 52 -4.38 -10.89 -1.05
N PHE A 53 -5.34 -11.72 -0.62
CA PHE A 53 -6.69 -11.66 -1.17
C PHE A 53 -7.53 -10.50 -0.63
N SER A 54 -7.24 -9.96 0.57
CA SER A 54 -8.00 -8.83 1.10
C SER A 54 -7.96 -7.59 0.21
N PRO A 55 -6.80 -7.06 -0.22
CA PRO A 55 -6.78 -5.91 -1.14
C PRO A 55 -7.38 -6.24 -2.51
N ILE A 56 -7.21 -7.47 -3.01
CA ILE A 56 -7.82 -7.90 -4.27
C ILE A 56 -9.34 -7.90 -4.15
N THR A 57 -9.89 -8.38 -3.03
CA THR A 57 -11.33 -8.40 -2.79
C THR A 57 -11.91 -7.00 -2.71
N PHE A 58 -11.20 -6.02 -2.11
CA PHE A 58 -11.62 -4.62 -2.13
C PHE A 58 -11.72 -4.08 -3.56
N VAL A 59 -10.70 -4.33 -4.39
CA VAL A 59 -10.71 -3.92 -5.80
C VAL A 59 -11.89 -4.57 -6.52
N PHE A 60 -12.15 -5.85 -6.27
CA PHE A 60 -13.27 -6.56 -6.86
C PHE A 60 -14.63 -5.97 -6.44
N ILE A 61 -14.81 -5.60 -5.17
CA ILE A 61 -16.02 -4.94 -4.67
C ILE A 61 -16.23 -3.60 -5.38
N ILE A 62 -15.19 -2.75 -5.46
CA ILE A 62 -15.25 -1.46 -6.12
C ILE A 62 -15.61 -1.63 -7.60
N LEU A 63 -14.98 -2.59 -8.27
CA LEU A 63 -15.21 -2.86 -9.67
C LEU A 63 -16.64 -3.35 -9.94
N THR A 64 -17.15 -4.22 -9.07
CA THR A 64 -18.53 -4.73 -9.13
C THR A 64 -19.54 -3.61 -8.94
N LEU A 65 -19.35 -2.74 -7.94
CA LEU A 65 -20.23 -1.60 -7.69
C LEU A 65 -20.22 -0.62 -8.86
N THR A 66 -19.05 -0.35 -9.42
CA THR A 66 -18.91 0.51 -10.61
C THR A 66 -19.62 -0.10 -11.82
N LEU A 67 -19.45 -1.40 -12.04
CA LEU A 67 -20.10 -2.11 -13.14
C LEU A 67 -21.63 -2.09 -13.02
N ILE A 68 -22.15 -2.30 -11.82
CA ILE A 68 -23.60 -2.17 -11.55
C ILE A 68 -24.07 -0.74 -11.88
N GLY A 69 -23.32 0.29 -11.46
CA GLY A 69 -23.62 1.68 -11.78
C GLY A 69 -23.64 1.94 -13.30
N CYS A 70 -22.65 1.42 -14.03
CA CYS A 70 -22.60 1.52 -15.50
C CYS A 70 -23.78 0.80 -16.18
N LEU A 71 -24.13 -0.40 -15.75
CA LEU A 71 -25.27 -1.14 -16.30
C LEU A 71 -26.59 -0.39 -16.10
N LEU A 72 -26.78 0.17 -14.91
CA LEU A 72 -27.96 0.97 -14.62
C LEU A 72 -27.98 2.26 -15.47
N ALA A 73 -26.83 2.91 -15.68
CA ALA A 73 -26.72 4.09 -16.54
C ALA A 73 -27.09 3.78 -18.00
N LEU A 74 -26.74 2.59 -18.50
CA LEU A 74 -27.12 2.14 -19.85
C LEU A 74 -28.64 2.02 -20.02
N LEU A 75 -29.39 1.68 -18.98
CA LEU A 75 -30.86 1.68 -19.03
C LEU A 75 -31.44 3.08 -19.25
N GLY A 76 -30.72 4.12 -18.81
CA GLY A 76 -31.08 5.50 -19.04
C GLY A 76 -30.91 5.98 -20.48
N SER A 77 -30.21 5.29 -21.34
CA SER A 77 -30.01 5.64 -22.76
C SER A 77 -31.20 5.24 -23.63
N ILE A 78 -32.23 4.56 -23.09
CA ILE A 78 -33.44 4.19 -23.83
C ILE A 78 -34.23 5.45 -24.13
N PRO A 79 -34.54 5.76 -25.42
CA PRO A 79 -35.27 6.98 -25.79
C PRO A 79 -36.67 7.00 -25.15
N TYR A 80 -37.09 8.17 -24.68
CA TYR A 80 -38.37 8.47 -24.00
C TYR A 80 -38.56 7.87 -22.60
N ILE A 81 -38.25 6.60 -22.39
CA ILE A 81 -38.44 5.89 -21.11
C ILE A 81 -37.22 6.09 -20.19
N GLY A 82 -36.02 6.18 -20.77
CA GLY A 82 -34.77 6.30 -20.02
C GLY A 82 -34.70 7.53 -19.12
N SER A 83 -35.16 8.68 -19.58
CA SER A 83 -35.15 9.91 -18.77
C SER A 83 -36.05 9.82 -17.55
N LEU A 84 -37.22 9.22 -17.68
CA LEU A 84 -38.15 9.00 -16.57
C LEU A 84 -37.59 7.97 -15.58
N LEU A 85 -36.96 6.90 -16.10
CA LEU A 85 -36.35 5.86 -15.29
C LEU A 85 -35.15 6.40 -14.48
N ILE A 86 -34.31 7.23 -15.10
CA ILE A 86 -33.22 7.92 -14.38
C ILE A 86 -33.77 8.84 -13.30
N ALA A 87 -34.82 9.62 -13.60
CA ALA A 87 -35.39 10.54 -12.60
C ALA A 87 -35.92 9.78 -11.35
N ILE A 88 -36.57 8.64 -11.54
CA ILE A 88 -37.08 7.80 -10.43
C ILE A 88 -35.92 7.11 -9.68
N THR A 89 -34.90 6.63 -10.38
CA THR A 89 -33.79 5.89 -9.78
C THR A 89 -32.65 6.79 -9.31
N PHE A 90 -32.73 8.11 -9.53
CA PHE A 90 -31.71 9.09 -9.14
C PHE A 90 -31.27 8.99 -7.68
N PRO A 91 -32.18 8.85 -6.68
CA PRO A 91 -31.74 8.65 -5.29
C PRO A 91 -30.88 7.41 -5.10
N LEU A 92 -31.19 6.32 -5.80
CA LEU A 92 -30.41 5.07 -5.74
C LEU A 92 -28.99 5.27 -6.29
N TYR A 93 -28.87 6.01 -7.40
CA TYR A 93 -27.56 6.36 -7.96
C TYR A 93 -26.75 7.22 -7.00
N PHE A 94 -27.40 8.22 -6.40
CA PHE A 94 -26.74 9.12 -5.46
C PHE A 94 -26.20 8.39 -4.23
N PHE A 95 -27.04 7.57 -3.59
CA PHE A 95 -26.59 6.76 -2.45
C PHE A 95 -25.56 5.69 -2.84
N GLY A 96 -25.69 5.09 -4.03
CA GLY A 96 -24.73 4.14 -4.59
C GLY A 96 -23.36 4.80 -4.80
N ALA A 97 -23.32 6.02 -5.32
CA ALA A 97 -22.09 6.78 -5.52
C ALA A 97 -21.41 7.14 -4.18
N ILE A 98 -22.20 7.55 -3.18
CA ILE A 98 -21.69 7.79 -1.82
C ILE A 98 -21.10 6.52 -1.23
N PHE A 99 -21.78 5.38 -1.37
CA PHE A 99 -21.31 4.10 -0.86
C PHE A 99 -20.03 3.65 -1.58
N LEU A 100 -19.92 3.86 -2.89
CA LEU A 100 -18.72 3.59 -3.66
C LEU A 100 -17.54 4.45 -3.19
N LEU A 101 -17.76 5.74 -2.98
CA LEU A 101 -16.76 6.65 -2.44
C LEU A 101 -16.30 6.21 -1.04
N PHE A 102 -17.25 5.84 -0.18
CA PHE A 102 -16.94 5.32 1.16
C PHE A 102 -16.11 4.03 1.08
N THR A 103 -16.49 3.10 0.22
CA THR A 103 -15.72 1.86 -0.02
C THR A 103 -14.30 2.15 -0.50
N PHE A 104 -14.12 3.14 -1.36
CA PHE A 104 -12.80 3.58 -1.81
C PHE A 104 -11.96 4.16 -0.66
N LEU A 105 -12.55 4.97 0.22
CA LEU A 105 -11.88 5.47 1.42
C LEU A 105 -11.50 4.33 2.38
N VAL A 106 -12.39 3.34 2.57
CA VAL A 106 -12.09 2.14 3.34
C VAL A 106 -10.90 1.41 2.74
N PHE A 107 -10.89 1.20 1.43
CA PHE A 107 -9.77 0.54 0.73
C PHE A 107 -8.44 1.25 0.95
N LEU A 108 -8.38 2.58 0.77
CA LEU A 108 -7.16 3.37 1.00
C LEU A 108 -6.65 3.24 2.44
N SER A 109 -7.56 3.33 3.41
CA SER A 109 -7.21 3.22 4.83
C SER A 109 -6.79 1.80 5.18
N SER A 110 -7.48 0.81 4.62
CA SER A 110 -7.19 -0.61 4.84
C SER A 110 -5.83 -1.01 4.30
N PHE A 111 -5.39 -0.45 3.19
CA PHE A 111 -4.09 -0.78 2.61
C PHE A 111 -2.94 -0.56 3.60
N LEU A 112 -3.03 0.48 4.43
CA LEU A 112 -2.06 0.77 5.48
C LEU A 112 -2.25 -0.09 6.74
N MET A 113 -3.50 -0.44 7.08
CA MET A 113 -3.84 -1.13 8.31
C MET A 113 -3.97 -2.65 8.17
N LEU A 114 -4.15 -3.17 6.96
CA LEU A 114 -4.38 -4.58 6.68
C LEU A 114 -3.30 -5.50 7.29
N PRO A 115 -1.99 -5.22 7.16
CA PRO A 115 -0.98 -6.07 7.77
C PRO A 115 -1.12 -6.16 9.29
N SER A 116 -1.38 -5.03 9.96
CA SER A 116 -1.57 -5.01 11.41
C SER A 116 -2.88 -5.68 11.81
N LEU A 117 -3.93 -5.51 11.04
CA LEU A 117 -5.23 -6.10 11.30
C LEU A 117 -5.17 -7.63 11.19
N VAL A 118 -4.57 -8.16 10.12
CA VAL A 118 -4.37 -9.59 9.91
C VAL A 118 -3.37 -10.19 10.93
N GLY A 119 -2.35 -9.42 11.32
CA GLY A 119 -1.39 -9.83 12.35
C GLY A 119 -2.03 -10.03 13.72
N VAL A 120 -3.00 -9.18 14.07
CA VAL A 120 -3.68 -9.17 15.38
C VAL A 120 -4.88 -10.10 15.42
N SER A 121 -5.70 -10.11 14.37
CA SER A 121 -6.90 -10.92 14.27
C SER A 121 -6.60 -12.25 13.58
N ASN A 122 -7.32 -13.29 13.98
CA ASN A 122 -7.30 -14.58 13.28
C ASN A 122 -8.45 -14.68 12.28
N GLU A 123 -8.90 -13.54 11.76
CA GLU A 123 -10.02 -13.46 10.85
C GLU A 123 -9.62 -13.87 9.43
N ASP A 124 -10.61 -14.38 8.71
CA ASP A 124 -10.50 -14.67 7.29
C ASP A 124 -10.50 -13.37 6.46
N THR A 125 -10.30 -13.50 5.14
CA THR A 125 -10.29 -12.38 4.19
C THR A 125 -11.53 -11.50 4.31
N ILE A 126 -12.71 -12.11 4.41
CA ILE A 126 -13.99 -11.41 4.52
C ILE A 126 -14.10 -10.71 5.88
N GLY A 127 -13.72 -11.38 6.97
CA GLY A 127 -13.68 -10.81 8.32
C GLY A 127 -12.78 -9.57 8.40
N SER A 128 -11.59 -9.63 7.79
CA SER A 128 -10.64 -8.50 7.73
C SER A 128 -11.24 -7.29 6.99
N ILE A 129 -12.01 -7.52 5.92
CA ILE A 129 -12.70 -6.47 5.18
C ILE A 129 -13.79 -5.82 6.05
N PHE A 130 -14.64 -6.62 6.69
CA PHE A 130 -15.68 -6.10 7.58
C PHE A 130 -15.09 -5.31 8.75
N GLN A 131 -13.99 -5.77 9.34
CA GLN A 131 -13.28 -5.03 10.39
C GLN A 131 -12.76 -3.68 9.87
N SER A 132 -12.25 -3.63 8.64
CA SER A 132 -11.81 -2.38 8.01
C SER A 132 -12.95 -1.38 7.86
N TYR A 133 -14.12 -1.81 7.41
CA TYR A 133 -15.32 -0.97 7.37
C TYR A 133 -15.74 -0.49 8.76
N GLN A 134 -15.72 -1.38 9.74
CA GLN A 134 -16.09 -1.08 11.12
C GLN A 134 -15.16 -0.06 11.76
N ILE A 135 -13.85 -0.16 11.53
CA ILE A 135 -12.86 0.79 12.06
C ILE A 135 -13.10 2.17 11.46
N LEU A 136 -13.25 2.28 10.14
CA LEU A 136 -13.47 3.57 9.50
C LEU A 136 -14.81 4.20 9.91
N TYR A 137 -15.86 3.38 10.05
CA TYR A 137 -17.19 3.87 10.45
C TYR A 137 -17.23 4.33 11.91
N ASN A 138 -16.66 3.53 12.83
CA ASN A 138 -16.77 3.80 14.26
C ASN A 138 -15.75 4.83 14.77
N GLN A 139 -14.55 4.89 14.16
CA GLN A 139 -13.46 5.69 14.69
C GLN A 139 -12.68 6.45 13.59
N PRO A 140 -13.34 7.22 12.71
CA PRO A 140 -12.66 7.89 11.58
C PRO A 140 -11.58 8.87 12.06
N TRP A 141 -11.84 9.65 13.11
CA TRP A 141 -10.90 10.64 13.64
C TRP A 141 -9.63 10.02 14.23
N ARG A 142 -9.75 8.90 14.93
CA ARG A 142 -8.59 8.18 15.47
C ARG A 142 -7.72 7.65 14.34
N LEU A 143 -8.34 7.10 13.31
CA LEU A 143 -7.64 6.59 12.14
C LEU A 143 -6.86 7.71 11.41
N ILE A 144 -7.49 8.87 11.18
CA ILE A 144 -6.84 10.03 10.57
C ILE A 144 -5.68 10.51 11.45
N PHE A 145 -5.89 10.64 12.76
CA PHE A 145 -4.88 11.12 13.69
C PHE A 145 -3.66 10.19 13.75
N TYR A 146 -3.86 8.87 13.84
CA TYR A 146 -2.75 7.92 13.85
C TYR A 146 -1.99 7.89 12.52
N ASN A 147 -2.70 7.95 11.39
CA ASN A 147 -2.04 8.04 10.09
C ASN A 147 -1.25 9.36 9.94
N LEU A 148 -1.77 10.47 10.45
CA LEU A 148 -1.06 11.75 10.44
C LEU A 148 0.22 11.70 11.30
N LEU A 149 0.18 11.05 12.47
CA LEU A 149 1.36 10.82 13.30
C LEU A 149 2.37 9.88 12.66
N LEU A 150 1.91 8.93 11.85
CA LEU A 150 2.76 7.96 11.16
C LEU A 150 3.54 8.59 10.00
N LEU A 151 3.00 9.63 9.35
CA LEU A 151 3.65 10.30 8.21
C LEU A 151 5.06 10.82 8.52
N PRO A 152 5.30 11.62 9.58
CA PRO A 152 6.65 12.11 9.88
C PRO A 152 7.61 10.96 10.21
N LEU A 153 7.13 9.91 10.86
CA LEU A 153 7.92 8.74 11.19
C LEU A 153 8.34 7.96 9.94
N ILE A 154 7.45 7.81 8.97
CA ILE A 154 7.76 7.22 7.65
C ILE A 154 8.80 8.08 6.93
N VAL A 155 8.65 9.40 6.90
CA VAL A 155 9.59 10.32 6.24
C VAL A 155 10.98 10.20 6.87
N ILE A 156 11.07 10.21 8.19
CA ILE A 156 12.35 10.07 8.91
C ILE A 156 12.98 8.70 8.58
N SER A 157 12.20 7.62 8.61
CA SER A 157 12.69 6.28 8.28
C SER A 157 13.21 6.19 6.85
N LEU A 158 12.47 6.73 5.89
CA LEU A 158 12.89 6.75 4.49
C LEU A 158 14.18 7.55 4.27
N ASN A 159 14.35 8.68 4.96
CA ASN A 159 15.59 9.45 4.89
C ASN A 159 16.79 8.68 5.47
N ILE A 160 16.60 7.98 6.59
CA ILE A 160 17.65 7.14 7.17
C ILE A 160 18.02 6.01 6.20
N TYR A 161 17.04 5.31 5.63
CA TYR A 161 17.28 4.26 4.65
C TYR A 161 17.99 4.81 3.41
N SER A 162 17.53 5.92 2.87
CA SER A 162 18.16 6.58 1.71
C SER A 162 19.63 6.89 1.98
N TRP A 163 19.94 7.45 3.15
CA TRP A 163 21.30 7.75 3.57
C TRP A 163 22.18 6.48 3.67
N PHE A 164 21.64 5.39 4.24
CA PHE A 164 22.37 4.13 4.31
C PHE A 164 22.66 3.54 2.93
N PHE A 165 21.68 3.55 2.03
CA PHE A 165 21.87 3.07 0.66
C PHE A 165 22.87 3.94 -0.11
N GLU A 166 22.79 5.25 0.02
CA GLU A 166 23.71 6.18 -0.62
C GLU A 166 25.14 5.99 -0.08
N ALA A 167 25.31 5.89 1.23
CA ALA A 167 26.60 5.63 1.86
C ALA A 167 27.16 4.28 1.43
N GLY A 168 26.34 3.22 1.42
CA GLY A 168 26.73 1.91 0.94
C GLY A 168 27.14 1.91 -0.53
N PHE A 169 26.38 2.59 -1.39
CA PHE A 169 26.71 2.72 -2.79
C PHE A 169 28.02 3.51 -3.04
N LYS A 170 28.23 4.61 -2.31
CA LYS A 170 29.49 5.36 -2.35
C LYS A 170 30.68 4.53 -1.93
N MET A 171 30.52 3.70 -0.88
CA MET A 171 31.57 2.81 -0.38
C MET A 171 31.91 1.73 -1.40
N ILE A 172 30.91 1.08 -1.98
CA ILE A 172 31.11 0.10 -3.06
C ILE A 172 31.80 0.76 -4.25
N ASN A 173 31.32 1.90 -4.69
CA ASN A 173 31.88 2.62 -5.83
C ASN A 173 33.34 2.99 -5.60
N PHE A 174 33.69 3.49 -4.42
CA PHE A 174 35.08 3.78 -4.04
C PHE A 174 35.99 2.55 -4.14
N ILE A 175 35.56 1.42 -3.54
CA ILE A 175 36.37 0.18 -3.54
C ILE A 175 36.53 -0.38 -4.96
N PHE A 176 35.42 -0.46 -5.71
CA PHE A 176 35.43 -1.11 -7.02
C PHE A 176 36.08 -0.25 -8.12
N VAL A 177 35.96 1.09 -8.05
CA VAL A 177 36.66 1.98 -8.98
C VAL A 177 38.17 1.91 -8.77
N GLU A 178 38.62 1.82 -7.50
CA GLU A 178 40.05 1.68 -7.18
C GLU A 178 40.63 0.34 -7.63
N LEU A 179 39.86 -0.76 -7.53
CA LEU A 179 40.34 -2.10 -7.86
C LEU A 179 40.15 -2.49 -9.34
N ILE A 180 39.07 -2.09 -9.99
CA ILE A 180 38.68 -2.56 -11.33
C ILE A 180 38.74 -1.42 -12.37
N GLY A 181 38.79 -0.18 -11.91
CA GLY A 181 38.92 1.01 -12.78
C GLY A 181 37.69 1.26 -13.64
N SER A 182 37.93 1.67 -14.89
CA SER A 182 36.88 2.07 -15.84
C SER A 182 35.89 0.97 -16.22
N THR A 183 36.24 -0.31 -16.01
CA THR A 183 35.35 -1.44 -16.33
C THR A 183 34.11 -1.42 -15.44
N PHE A 184 34.27 -1.10 -14.16
CA PHE A 184 33.15 -1.01 -13.24
C PHE A 184 32.20 0.14 -13.57
N SER A 185 32.72 1.30 -13.91
CA SER A 185 31.92 2.46 -14.31
C SER A 185 31.10 2.19 -15.58
N ASN A 186 31.66 1.46 -16.55
CA ASN A 186 30.97 1.06 -17.77
C ASN A 186 29.82 0.07 -17.48
N VAL A 187 30.05 -0.91 -16.61
CA VAL A 187 28.99 -1.84 -16.18
C VAL A 187 27.87 -1.11 -15.45
N LEU A 188 28.22 -0.17 -14.59
CA LEU A 188 27.25 0.61 -13.83
C LEU A 188 26.39 1.50 -14.74
N SER A 189 27.02 2.19 -15.71
CA SER A 189 26.32 3.02 -16.69
C SER A 189 25.38 2.18 -17.58
N TYR A 190 25.83 0.98 -17.97
CA TYR A 190 24.99 0.03 -18.72
C TYR A 190 23.80 -0.46 -17.89
N ALA A 191 24.01 -0.83 -16.63
CA ALA A 191 22.94 -1.22 -15.73
C ALA A 191 21.93 -0.07 -15.49
N ALA A 192 22.43 1.16 -15.32
CA ALA A 192 21.60 2.35 -15.19
C ALA A 192 20.70 2.58 -16.42
N SER A 193 21.26 2.39 -17.62
CA SER A 193 20.51 2.55 -18.87
C SER A 193 19.39 1.50 -19.05
N ILE A 194 19.60 0.26 -18.58
CA ILE A 194 18.59 -0.80 -18.64
C ILE A 194 17.41 -0.51 -17.71
N VAL A 195 17.67 -0.01 -16.51
CA VAL A 195 16.66 0.21 -15.48
C VAL A 195 15.96 1.57 -15.64
N ASN A 196 16.41 2.42 -16.56
CA ASN A 196 15.89 3.78 -16.75
C ASN A 196 15.87 4.55 -15.42
N ILE A 197 17.01 4.49 -14.72
CA ILE A 197 17.19 5.05 -13.35
C ILE A 197 16.96 6.56 -13.36
N ASP A 198 17.15 7.24 -14.49
CA ASP A 198 16.89 8.68 -14.63
C ASP A 198 15.43 9.01 -14.27
N PHE A 199 14.47 8.17 -14.68
CA PHE A 199 13.06 8.33 -14.29
C PHE A 199 12.85 8.14 -12.79
N ILE A 200 13.57 7.23 -12.16
CA ILE A 200 13.48 6.97 -10.71
C ILE A 200 14.17 8.11 -9.93
N LEU A 201 15.33 8.57 -10.39
CA LEU A 201 16.07 9.65 -9.76
C LEU A 201 15.33 10.98 -9.87
N ASP A 202 14.70 11.29 -11.00
CA ASP A 202 13.86 12.48 -11.17
C ASP A 202 12.66 12.47 -10.21
N ASN A 203 12.02 11.31 -10.03
CA ASN A 203 10.92 11.18 -9.07
C ASN A 203 11.40 11.25 -7.61
N ILE A 204 12.59 10.74 -7.30
CA ILE A 204 13.21 10.88 -5.96
C ILE A 204 13.62 12.34 -5.71
N SER A 205 14.12 13.05 -6.71
CA SER A 205 14.45 14.47 -6.58
C SER A 205 13.23 15.35 -6.31
N VAL A 206 12.07 14.99 -6.88
CA VAL A 206 10.78 15.63 -6.57
C VAL A 206 10.39 15.41 -5.11
N LEU A 207 10.58 14.19 -4.58
CA LEU A 207 10.35 13.89 -3.16
C LEU A 207 11.35 14.60 -2.25
N GLN A 208 12.62 14.71 -2.63
CA GLN A 208 13.62 15.47 -1.89
C GLN A 208 13.31 16.97 -1.86
N ASN A 209 12.85 17.53 -2.98
CA ASN A 209 12.43 18.93 -3.03
C ASN A 209 11.19 19.18 -2.17
N PHE A 210 10.28 18.21 -2.07
CA PHE A 210 9.11 18.29 -1.19
C PHE A 210 9.51 18.24 0.29
N THR A 211 10.47 17.40 0.68
CA THR A 211 10.99 17.33 2.05
C THR A 211 11.83 18.56 2.39
N PHE A 212 12.60 19.11 1.44
CA PHE A 212 13.36 20.33 1.64
C PHE A 212 12.47 21.58 1.81
N GLN A 213 11.33 21.65 1.11
CA GLN A 213 10.35 22.72 1.33
C GLN A 213 9.68 22.63 2.71
N LEU A 214 9.41 21.43 3.23
CA LEU A 214 8.85 21.23 4.57
C LEU A 214 9.84 21.53 5.69
N SER A 215 11.15 21.46 5.43
CA SER A 215 12.19 21.81 6.42
C SER A 215 12.45 23.32 6.55
N ASN A 216 11.90 24.13 5.63
CA ASN A 216 12.01 25.58 5.64
C ASN A 216 10.78 26.30 6.23
N PHE A 217 9.83 25.54 6.79
CA PHE A 217 8.72 26.01 7.63
C PHE A 217 8.95 25.63 9.09
#